data_5060619826eed0ca62aa508392c4c5c7
#
_entry.id   5060619826eed0ca62aa508392c4c5c7
#
_cell.length_a   1.000
_cell.length_b   1.000
_cell.length_c   1.000
_cell.angle_alpha   90.00
_cell.angle_beta   90.00
_cell.angle_gamma   90.00
#
_symmetry.space_group_name_H-M   'P 1'
#
loop_
_entity.id
_entity.type
_entity.pdbx_description
1 polymer ?
#
loop_
_entity_poly.entity_id
_entity_poly.type
_entity_poly.pdbx_seq_one_letter_code
_entity_poly.pdbx_strand_id
1 'polypeptide(L)'
;MVLARPHKNADDPRTRLVEAAEQLMREEGYAAVTSRRVASQAGLKPQLVHYHFHSMDELLLAVVERGARQMADRFDRALASREPLHGLWELVSDRKIAVLASEFLALANHRRTIRTEVARYGKQFRAVQTALFSQILSERGISRRQFPPAAMALIMEGIARALAIESSLGLSAGHADAVRVVQRYLDGIEPIRRAVKSAKKKVSA
;
A
#
# COMPACT_ATOMS: atom_id res chain seq x y z
N MET A 1 16.13 11.38 -4.67
CA MET A 1 15.86 10.09 -5.29
C MET A 1 14.62 10.23 -6.18
N VAL A 2 14.77 10.00 -7.48
CA VAL A 2 13.92 10.61 -8.54
C VAL A 2 12.78 9.66 -8.93
N LEU A 3 11.55 10.00 -8.61
CA LEU A 3 10.35 9.51 -9.31
C LEU A 3 9.27 10.62 -9.41
N ALA A 4 9.69 11.85 -9.63
CA ALA A 4 8.75 12.92 -9.95
C ALA A 4 8.74 13.14 -11.46
N ARG A 5 7.79 12.53 -12.17
CA ARG A 5 7.30 13.04 -13.45
C ARG A 5 5.96 13.72 -13.20
N PRO A 6 5.71 14.89 -13.79
CA PRO A 6 4.57 15.74 -13.45
C PRO A 6 3.24 15.04 -13.71
N HIS A 7 2.25 15.33 -12.86
CA HIS A 7 0.85 14.97 -13.06
C HIS A 7 0.39 15.40 -14.45
N LYS A 8 0.20 14.43 -15.34
CA LYS A 8 -0.59 14.64 -16.55
C LYS A 8 -2.03 14.93 -16.11
N ASN A 9 -2.64 15.96 -16.69
CA ASN A 9 -3.99 16.42 -16.38
C ASN A 9 -4.98 15.27 -16.14
N ALA A 10 -5.83 15.41 -15.11
CA ALA A 10 -6.93 14.46 -14.83
C ALA A 10 -7.89 14.27 -16.01
N ASP A 11 -7.87 15.18 -16.99
CA ASP A 11 -8.68 15.15 -18.23
C ASP A 11 -8.03 14.36 -19.39
N ASP A 12 -6.78 13.89 -19.22
CA ASP A 12 -6.12 13.08 -20.25
C ASP A 12 -6.80 11.71 -20.40
N PRO A 13 -7.28 11.35 -21.61
CA PRO A 13 -7.96 10.07 -21.84
C PRO A 13 -7.15 8.85 -21.39
N ARG A 14 -5.83 8.88 -21.53
CA ARG A 14 -4.95 7.80 -21.06
C ARG A 14 -5.02 7.65 -19.54
N THR A 15 -5.01 8.75 -18.81
CA THR A 15 -5.13 8.76 -17.35
C THR A 15 -6.50 8.22 -16.91
N ARG A 16 -7.58 8.67 -17.53
CA ARG A 16 -8.94 8.18 -17.26
C ARG A 16 -9.08 6.68 -17.48
N LEU A 17 -8.48 6.13 -18.54
CA LEU A 17 -8.47 4.70 -18.82
C LEU A 17 -7.73 3.90 -17.72
N VAL A 18 -6.59 4.39 -17.23
CA VAL A 18 -5.84 3.75 -16.14
C VAL A 18 -6.63 3.80 -14.83
N GLU A 19 -7.27 4.93 -14.52
CA GLU A 19 -8.12 5.08 -13.34
C GLU A 19 -9.35 4.17 -13.38
N ALA A 20 -10.01 4.09 -14.52
CA ALA A 20 -11.13 3.18 -14.72
C ALA A 20 -10.72 1.71 -14.58
N ALA A 21 -9.56 1.33 -15.13
CA ALA A 21 -9.02 -0.02 -15.00
C ALA A 21 -8.66 -0.35 -13.53
N GLU A 22 -8.06 0.59 -12.81
CA GLU A 22 -7.77 0.45 -11.36
C GLU A 22 -9.05 0.28 -10.55
N GLN A 23 -10.09 1.06 -10.84
CA GLN A 23 -11.38 0.95 -10.17
C GLN A 23 -12.04 -0.40 -10.41
N LEU A 24 -12.14 -0.85 -11.66
CA LEU A 24 -12.68 -2.18 -12.01
C LEU A 24 -11.90 -3.30 -11.30
N MET A 25 -10.59 -3.19 -11.26
CA MET A 25 -9.73 -4.16 -10.58
C MET A 25 -10.02 -4.23 -9.08
N ARG A 26 -10.28 -3.11 -8.42
CA ARG A 26 -10.62 -3.06 -6.98
C ARG A 26 -12.01 -3.60 -6.67
N GLU A 27 -12.98 -3.34 -7.54
CA GLU A 27 -14.39 -3.64 -7.29
C GLU A 27 -14.75 -5.05 -7.71
N GLU A 28 -14.14 -5.55 -8.80
CA GLU A 28 -14.57 -6.79 -9.45
C GLU A 28 -13.42 -7.75 -9.78
N GLY A 29 -12.18 -7.38 -9.39
CA GLY A 29 -10.98 -8.16 -9.66
C GLY A 29 -10.38 -7.93 -11.04
N TYR A 30 -9.12 -8.38 -11.21
CA TYR A 30 -8.38 -8.15 -12.46
C TYR A 30 -9.01 -8.80 -13.70
N ALA A 31 -9.76 -9.89 -13.53
CA ALA A 31 -10.43 -10.58 -14.63
C ALA A 31 -11.54 -9.72 -15.29
N ALA A 32 -12.10 -8.76 -14.56
CA ALA A 32 -13.09 -7.82 -15.07
C ALA A 32 -12.49 -6.72 -15.95
N VAL A 33 -11.17 -6.54 -15.97
CA VAL A 33 -10.47 -5.47 -16.70
C VAL A 33 -10.32 -5.86 -18.17
N THR A 34 -11.35 -5.52 -18.97
CA THR A 34 -11.36 -5.69 -20.42
C THR A 34 -11.45 -4.34 -21.13
N SER A 35 -10.96 -4.25 -22.38
CA SER A 35 -10.95 -2.97 -23.12
C SER A 35 -12.33 -2.32 -23.21
N ARG A 36 -13.39 -3.12 -23.41
CA ARG A 36 -14.77 -2.63 -23.48
C ARG A 36 -15.24 -2.07 -22.13
N ARG A 37 -14.99 -2.79 -21.05
CA ARG A 37 -15.41 -2.36 -19.68
C ARG A 37 -14.66 -1.14 -19.23
N VAL A 38 -13.32 -1.11 -19.44
CA VAL A 38 -12.48 0.04 -19.10
C VAL A 38 -12.92 1.29 -19.85
N ALA A 39 -13.19 1.18 -21.17
CA ALA A 39 -13.68 2.31 -21.94
C ALA A 39 -15.05 2.79 -21.43
N SER A 40 -15.97 1.88 -21.16
CA SER A 40 -17.30 2.21 -20.61
C SER A 40 -17.18 2.93 -19.27
N GLN A 41 -16.36 2.40 -18.34
CA GLN A 41 -16.13 2.99 -17.03
C GLN A 41 -15.47 4.37 -17.13
N ALA A 42 -14.59 4.56 -18.11
CA ALA A 42 -13.93 5.85 -18.36
C ALA A 42 -14.83 6.85 -19.11
N GLY A 43 -16.03 6.46 -19.57
CA GLY A 43 -16.88 7.29 -20.43
C GLY A 43 -16.23 7.59 -21.78
N LEU A 44 -15.49 6.62 -22.35
CA LEU A 44 -14.75 6.75 -23.60
C LEU A 44 -15.13 5.65 -24.59
N LYS A 45 -14.80 5.85 -25.88
CA LYS A 45 -15.00 4.82 -26.90
C LYS A 45 -13.96 3.70 -26.79
N PRO A 46 -14.32 2.42 -27.02
CA PRO A 46 -13.39 1.29 -26.90
C PRO A 46 -12.11 1.41 -27.75
N GLN A 47 -12.20 2.06 -28.91
CA GLN A 47 -11.04 2.30 -29.78
C GLN A 47 -9.93 3.11 -29.11
N LEU A 48 -10.28 3.97 -28.15
CA LEU A 48 -9.29 4.78 -27.43
C LEU A 48 -8.41 3.94 -26.49
N VAL A 49 -8.88 2.80 -26.01
CA VAL A 49 -8.04 1.86 -25.26
C VAL A 49 -6.88 1.39 -26.13
N HIS A 50 -7.21 0.92 -27.35
CA HIS A 50 -6.20 0.42 -28.30
C HIS A 50 -5.33 1.53 -28.91
N TYR A 51 -5.83 2.76 -28.93
CA TYR A 51 -5.05 3.94 -29.35
C TYR A 51 -3.97 4.30 -28.31
N HIS A 52 -4.31 4.24 -27.01
CA HIS A 52 -3.41 4.62 -25.93
C HIS A 52 -2.53 3.47 -25.40
N PHE A 53 -2.98 2.22 -25.62
CA PHE A 53 -2.28 1.03 -25.13
C PHE A 53 -2.27 -0.04 -26.24
N HIS A 54 -1.07 -0.46 -26.65
CA HIS A 54 -0.91 -1.47 -27.70
C HIS A 54 -1.43 -2.85 -27.27
N SER A 55 -1.54 -3.08 -25.96
CA SER A 55 -2.04 -4.33 -25.39
C SER A 55 -2.72 -4.09 -24.04
N MET A 56 -3.54 -5.05 -23.60
CA MET A 56 -4.08 -5.03 -22.24
C MET A 56 -2.98 -5.16 -21.18
N ASP A 57 -1.85 -5.80 -21.49
CA ASP A 57 -0.71 -5.88 -20.60
C ASP A 57 -0.08 -4.51 -20.34
N GLU A 58 0.00 -3.67 -21.37
CA GLU A 58 0.49 -2.29 -21.22
C GLU A 58 -0.44 -1.45 -20.34
N LEU A 59 -1.74 -1.57 -20.50
CA LEU A 59 -2.72 -0.92 -19.62
C LEU A 59 -2.57 -1.41 -18.17
N LEU A 60 -2.52 -2.74 -17.96
CA LEU A 60 -2.36 -3.32 -16.63
C LEU A 60 -1.04 -2.93 -15.98
N LEU A 61 0.04 -2.84 -16.75
CA LEU A 61 1.31 -2.33 -16.28
C LEU A 61 1.21 -0.88 -15.82
N ALA A 62 0.52 -0.03 -16.56
CA ALA A 62 0.27 1.36 -16.18
C ALA A 62 -0.55 1.46 -14.87
N VAL A 63 -1.49 0.53 -14.63
CA VAL A 63 -2.23 0.43 -13.35
C VAL A 63 -1.28 0.05 -12.20
N VAL A 64 -0.41 -0.94 -12.40
CA VAL A 64 0.61 -1.33 -11.40
C VAL A 64 1.55 -0.16 -11.07
N GLU A 65 2.03 0.55 -12.08
CA GLU A 65 2.90 1.72 -11.91
C GLU A 65 2.19 2.85 -11.16
N ARG A 66 0.90 3.09 -11.45
CA ARG A 66 0.08 4.07 -10.73
C ARG A 66 -0.08 3.68 -9.26
N GLY A 67 -0.44 2.42 -8.99
CA GLY A 67 -0.55 1.90 -7.63
C GLY A 67 0.76 2.02 -6.84
N ALA A 68 1.89 1.73 -7.48
CA ALA A 68 3.22 1.88 -6.87
C ALA A 68 3.56 3.34 -6.54
N ARG A 69 3.22 4.31 -7.42
CA ARG A 69 3.39 5.75 -7.14
C ARG A 69 2.53 6.20 -5.96
N GLN A 70 1.24 5.84 -5.96
CA GLN A 70 0.33 6.17 -4.85
C GLN A 70 0.83 5.59 -3.52
N MET A 71 1.36 4.37 -3.55
CA MET A 71 1.96 3.73 -2.38
C MET A 71 3.20 4.51 -1.91
N ALA A 72 4.10 4.92 -2.81
CA ALA A 72 5.27 5.71 -2.47
C ALA A 72 4.88 7.04 -1.80
N ASP A 73 3.92 7.78 -2.36
CA ASP A 73 3.43 9.04 -1.79
C ASP A 73 2.81 8.86 -0.39
N ARG A 74 2.10 7.76 -0.16
CA ARG A 74 1.54 7.43 1.16
C ARG A 74 2.62 7.01 2.14
N PHE A 75 3.61 6.30 1.65
CA PHE A 75 4.77 5.88 2.43
C PHE A 75 5.58 7.09 2.92
N ASP A 76 5.87 8.05 2.03
CA ASP A 76 6.57 9.28 2.39
C ASP A 76 5.82 10.06 3.49
N ARG A 77 4.48 10.08 3.43
CA ARG A 77 3.67 10.67 4.50
C ARG A 77 3.75 9.92 5.82
N ALA A 78 3.75 8.58 5.78
CA ALA A 78 3.91 7.75 6.98
C ALA A 78 5.29 7.99 7.62
N LEU A 79 6.36 8.06 6.80
CA LEU A 79 7.72 8.36 7.26
C LEU A 79 7.85 9.74 7.91
N ALA A 80 7.11 10.73 7.40
CA ALA A 80 7.11 12.10 7.92
C ALA A 80 6.23 12.27 9.18
N SER A 81 5.51 11.23 9.59
CA SER A 81 4.67 11.27 10.79
C SER A 81 5.51 11.25 12.07
N ARG A 82 4.88 11.54 13.21
CA ARG A 82 5.55 11.46 14.53
C ARG A 82 5.81 10.02 14.97
N GLU A 83 5.02 9.09 14.45
CA GLU A 83 5.05 7.67 14.76
C GLU A 83 5.10 6.87 13.43
N PRO A 84 6.28 6.86 12.75
CA PRO A 84 6.39 6.30 11.41
C PRO A 84 6.09 4.80 11.32
N LEU A 85 6.38 3.99 12.36
CA LEU A 85 6.04 2.56 12.36
C LEU A 85 4.53 2.33 12.48
N HIS A 86 3.83 3.14 13.29
CA HIS A 86 2.37 3.10 13.36
C HIS A 86 1.74 3.56 12.05
N GLY A 87 2.26 4.66 11.46
CA GLY A 87 1.82 5.12 10.14
C GLY A 87 2.06 4.09 9.04
N LEU A 88 3.16 3.35 9.11
CA LEU A 88 3.43 2.23 8.21
C LEU A 88 2.44 1.07 8.42
N TRP A 89 2.12 0.73 9.67
CA TRP A 89 1.11 -0.28 9.98
C TRP A 89 -0.26 0.11 9.43
N GLU A 90 -0.71 1.33 9.67
CA GLU A 90 -1.98 1.85 9.13
C GLU A 90 -2.01 1.76 7.60
N LEU A 91 -0.89 2.10 6.95
CA LEU A 91 -0.76 2.05 5.50
C LEU A 91 -0.90 0.62 4.96
N VAL A 92 -0.15 -0.35 5.51
CA VAL A 92 -0.15 -1.72 4.98
C VAL A 92 -1.43 -2.49 5.36
N SER A 93 -2.12 -2.10 6.43
CA SER A 93 -3.39 -2.67 6.87
C SER A 93 -4.62 -1.99 6.27
N ASP A 94 -4.44 -0.92 5.46
CA ASP A 94 -5.56 -0.31 4.72
C ASP A 94 -6.16 -1.34 3.75
N ARG A 95 -7.43 -1.67 3.95
CA ARG A 95 -8.15 -2.67 3.16
C ARG A 95 -8.12 -2.39 1.65
N LYS A 96 -8.23 -1.11 1.26
CA LYS A 96 -8.24 -0.71 -0.16
C LYS A 96 -6.89 -0.99 -0.82
N ILE A 97 -5.81 -0.77 -0.08
CA ILE A 97 -4.44 -1.06 -0.52
C ILE A 97 -4.24 -2.56 -0.62
N ALA A 98 -4.63 -3.30 0.42
CA ALA A 98 -4.44 -4.74 0.48
C ALA A 98 -5.21 -5.48 -0.62
N VAL A 99 -6.45 -5.08 -0.93
CA VAL A 99 -7.23 -5.63 -2.05
C VAL A 99 -6.51 -5.44 -3.36
N LEU A 100 -6.09 -4.21 -3.68
CA LEU A 100 -5.38 -3.93 -4.93
C LEU A 100 -4.04 -4.68 -5.03
N ALA A 101 -3.30 -4.76 -3.93
CA ALA A 101 -2.05 -5.54 -3.86
C ALA A 101 -2.29 -7.04 -4.12
N SER A 102 -3.39 -7.60 -3.62
CA SER A 102 -3.77 -8.99 -3.86
C SER A 102 -4.11 -9.22 -5.34
N GLU A 103 -4.81 -8.29 -5.99
CA GLU A 103 -5.08 -8.35 -7.42
C GLU A 103 -3.80 -8.29 -8.27
N PHE A 104 -2.85 -7.42 -7.89
CA PHE A 104 -1.54 -7.37 -8.56
C PHE A 104 -0.76 -8.69 -8.41
N LEU A 105 -0.80 -9.34 -7.25
CA LEU A 105 -0.17 -10.63 -7.04
C LEU A 105 -0.84 -11.73 -7.86
N ALA A 106 -2.17 -11.78 -7.89
CA ALA A 106 -2.93 -12.71 -8.71
C ALA A 106 -2.59 -12.53 -10.20
N LEU A 107 -2.58 -11.30 -10.68
CA LEU A 107 -2.20 -10.96 -12.06
C LEU A 107 -0.76 -11.35 -12.38
N ALA A 108 0.19 -11.13 -11.45
CA ALA A 108 1.60 -11.48 -11.59
C ALA A 108 1.83 -13.00 -11.74
N ASN A 109 0.94 -13.83 -11.20
CA ASN A 109 1.01 -15.29 -11.36
C ASN A 109 0.80 -15.73 -12.82
N HIS A 110 0.06 -14.96 -13.59
CA HIS A 110 -0.31 -15.31 -14.96
C HIS A 110 0.44 -14.50 -16.02
N ARG A 111 1.13 -13.40 -15.66
CA ARG A 111 1.77 -12.46 -16.61
C ARG A 111 3.19 -12.12 -16.21
N ARG A 112 4.17 -12.62 -16.99
CA ARG A 112 5.60 -12.48 -16.67
C ARG A 112 6.05 -11.02 -16.55
N THR A 113 5.60 -10.15 -17.46
CA THR A 113 5.95 -8.73 -17.46
C THR A 113 5.47 -8.05 -16.17
N ILE A 114 4.22 -8.30 -15.79
CA ILE A 114 3.63 -7.77 -14.56
C ILE A 114 4.37 -8.29 -13.32
N ARG A 115 4.69 -9.60 -13.31
CA ARG A 115 5.47 -10.21 -12.22
C ARG A 115 6.79 -9.50 -11.99
N THR A 116 7.51 -9.18 -13.06
CA THR A 116 8.81 -8.48 -12.96
C THR A 116 8.65 -7.12 -12.30
N GLU A 117 7.65 -6.34 -12.69
CA GLU A 117 7.40 -5.01 -12.14
C GLU A 117 6.87 -5.06 -10.70
N VAL A 118 5.93 -5.94 -10.41
CA VAL A 118 5.42 -6.15 -9.03
C VAL A 118 6.56 -6.56 -8.09
N ALA A 119 7.44 -7.46 -8.54
CA ALA A 119 8.61 -7.87 -7.76
C ALA A 119 9.61 -6.73 -7.58
N ARG A 120 9.82 -5.88 -8.58
CA ARG A 120 10.70 -4.71 -8.51
C ARG A 120 10.18 -3.71 -7.47
N TYR A 121 8.90 -3.36 -7.52
CA TYR A 121 8.28 -2.47 -6.54
C TYR A 121 8.28 -3.08 -5.13
N GLY A 122 7.95 -4.37 -5.01
CA GLY A 122 7.99 -5.08 -3.73
C GLY A 122 9.37 -5.04 -3.07
N LYS A 123 10.46 -5.22 -3.85
CA LYS A 123 11.84 -5.08 -3.35
C LYS A 123 12.13 -3.67 -2.85
N GLN A 124 11.70 -2.63 -3.59
CA GLN A 124 11.89 -1.24 -3.20
C GLN A 124 11.17 -0.92 -1.89
N PHE A 125 9.89 -1.29 -1.76
CA PHE A 125 9.13 -1.10 -0.53
C PHE A 125 9.76 -1.83 0.65
N ARG A 126 10.16 -3.08 0.47
CA ARG A 126 10.82 -3.85 1.53
C ARG A 126 12.14 -3.20 1.98
N ALA A 127 12.92 -2.67 1.06
CA ALA A 127 14.17 -1.99 1.39
C ALA A 127 13.92 -0.75 2.26
N VAL A 128 12.91 0.07 1.91
CA VAL A 128 12.58 1.28 2.68
C VAL A 128 12.02 0.93 4.06
N GLN A 129 11.13 -0.05 4.17
CA GLN A 129 10.63 -0.54 5.45
C GLN A 129 11.76 -1.07 6.34
N THR A 130 12.66 -1.87 5.77
CA THR A 130 13.82 -2.40 6.49
C THR A 130 14.74 -1.29 7.00
N ALA A 131 14.96 -0.24 6.20
CA ALA A 131 15.73 0.93 6.59
C ALA A 131 15.07 1.68 7.77
N LEU A 132 13.74 1.90 7.71
CA LEU A 132 12.97 2.54 8.76
C LEU A 132 13.08 1.76 10.08
N PHE A 133 12.80 0.45 10.06
CA PHE A 133 12.98 -0.37 11.26
C PHE A 133 14.42 -0.31 11.79
N SER A 134 15.42 -0.38 10.89
CA SER A 134 16.84 -0.31 11.28
C SER A 134 17.18 1.00 11.98
N GLN A 135 16.68 2.11 11.47
CA GLN A 135 16.90 3.44 12.04
C GLN A 135 16.27 3.53 13.43
N ILE A 136 14.98 3.23 13.57
CA ILE A 136 14.25 3.36 14.83
C ILE A 136 14.83 2.44 15.92
N LEU A 137 15.14 1.20 15.59
CA LEU A 137 15.77 0.28 16.53
C LEU A 137 17.14 0.79 16.98
N SER A 138 17.93 1.39 16.08
CA SER A 138 19.23 1.98 16.41
C SER A 138 19.09 3.18 17.34
N GLU A 139 18.17 4.09 17.06
CA GLU A 139 17.89 5.27 17.88
C GLU A 139 17.41 4.91 19.30
N ARG A 140 16.78 3.74 19.44
CA ARG A 140 16.27 3.22 20.72
C ARG A 140 17.24 2.26 21.43
N GLY A 141 18.39 1.97 20.86
CA GLY A 141 19.33 1.00 21.41
C GLY A 141 18.82 -0.44 21.46
N ILE A 142 17.81 -0.77 20.63
CA ILE A 142 17.20 -2.09 20.57
C ILE A 142 18.04 -3.02 19.68
N SER A 143 18.32 -4.21 20.16
CA SER A 143 19.17 -5.18 19.46
C SER A 143 18.53 -5.67 18.14
N ARG A 144 19.22 -5.43 17.02
CA ARG A 144 18.83 -5.98 15.70
C ARG A 144 18.95 -7.50 15.62
N ARG A 145 19.67 -8.15 16.53
CA ARG A 145 19.70 -9.62 16.64
C ARG A 145 18.36 -10.16 17.15
N GLN A 146 17.79 -9.49 18.14
CA GLN A 146 16.49 -9.86 18.71
C GLN A 146 15.34 -9.50 17.76
N PHE A 147 15.49 -8.39 17.04
CA PHE A 147 14.47 -7.87 16.11
C PHE A 147 15.09 -7.56 14.74
N PRO A 148 15.29 -8.58 13.87
CA PRO A 148 15.84 -8.35 12.54
C PRO A 148 14.91 -7.46 11.69
N PRO A 149 15.35 -6.27 11.24
CA PRO A 149 14.48 -5.31 10.57
C PRO A 149 13.72 -5.85 9.36
N ALA A 150 14.39 -6.66 8.53
CA ALA A 150 13.76 -7.27 7.36
C ALA A 150 12.67 -8.30 7.75
N ALA A 151 12.89 -9.05 8.84
CA ALA A 151 11.90 -9.99 9.36
C ALA A 151 10.68 -9.24 9.92
N MET A 152 10.89 -8.13 10.62
CA MET A 152 9.82 -7.29 11.15
C MET A 152 8.93 -6.73 10.05
N ALA A 153 9.54 -6.18 8.99
CA ALA A 153 8.82 -5.72 7.82
C ALA A 153 8.00 -6.85 7.17
N LEU A 154 8.58 -8.06 7.05
CA LEU A 154 7.90 -9.21 6.45
C LEU A 154 6.72 -9.69 7.31
N ILE A 155 6.88 -9.76 8.63
CA ILE A 155 5.83 -10.19 9.57
C ILE A 155 4.66 -9.20 9.52
N MET A 156 4.95 -7.90 9.59
CA MET A 156 3.93 -6.86 9.57
C MET A 156 3.10 -6.90 8.27
N GLU A 157 3.76 -6.98 7.12
CA GLU A 157 3.06 -7.14 5.84
C GLU A 157 2.30 -8.47 5.73
N GLY A 158 2.88 -9.56 6.27
CA GLY A 158 2.25 -10.86 6.26
C GLY A 158 0.94 -10.87 7.04
N ILE A 159 0.93 -10.27 8.24
CA ILE A 159 -0.28 -10.14 9.06
C ILE A 159 -1.31 -9.25 8.34
N ALA A 160 -0.90 -8.07 7.85
CA ALA A 160 -1.80 -7.17 7.14
C ALA A 160 -2.46 -7.84 5.92
N ARG A 161 -1.70 -8.60 5.16
CA ARG A 161 -2.19 -9.36 4.00
C ARG A 161 -3.15 -10.48 4.42
N ALA A 162 -2.83 -11.24 5.46
CA ALA A 162 -3.70 -12.29 5.97
C ALA A 162 -5.05 -11.71 6.40
N LEU A 163 -5.04 -10.64 7.19
CA LEU A 163 -6.26 -9.95 7.64
C LEU A 163 -7.12 -9.47 6.45
N ALA A 164 -6.49 -8.94 5.39
CA ALA A 164 -7.21 -8.46 4.22
C ALA A 164 -7.85 -9.60 3.42
N ILE A 165 -7.11 -10.69 3.17
CA ILE A 165 -7.59 -11.87 2.44
C ILE A 165 -8.74 -12.53 3.21
N GLU A 166 -8.56 -12.80 4.49
CA GLU A 166 -9.58 -13.41 5.33
C GLU A 166 -10.84 -12.54 5.44
N SER A 167 -10.69 -11.22 5.61
CA SER A 167 -11.82 -10.28 5.61
C SER A 167 -12.60 -10.32 4.30
N SER A 168 -11.94 -10.53 3.16
CA SER A 168 -12.63 -10.64 1.85
C SER A 168 -13.48 -11.92 1.74
N LEU A 169 -13.12 -12.94 2.52
CA LEU A 169 -13.84 -14.21 2.62
C LEU A 169 -14.89 -14.22 3.75
N GLY A 170 -15.07 -13.10 4.48
CA GLY A 170 -15.97 -13.01 5.62
C GLY A 170 -15.42 -13.64 6.90
N LEU A 171 -14.14 -14.01 6.93
CA LEU A 171 -13.47 -14.55 8.12
C LEU A 171 -12.94 -13.39 8.97
N SER A 172 -13.14 -13.47 10.29
CA SER A 172 -12.69 -12.41 11.22
C SER A 172 -12.20 -12.96 12.57
N ALA A 173 -12.21 -14.27 12.76
CA ALA A 173 -11.77 -14.88 14.03
C ALA A 173 -10.28 -14.56 14.28
N GLY A 174 -9.97 -13.98 15.45
CA GLY A 174 -8.61 -13.62 15.85
C GLY A 174 -8.08 -12.32 15.26
N HIS A 175 -8.78 -11.64 14.33
CA HIS A 175 -8.29 -10.41 13.69
C HIS A 175 -8.02 -9.30 14.70
N ALA A 176 -8.97 -9.06 15.64
CA ALA A 176 -8.80 -8.04 16.66
C ALA A 176 -7.60 -8.35 17.59
N ASP A 177 -7.37 -9.62 17.88
CA ASP A 177 -6.23 -10.05 18.68
C ASP A 177 -4.90 -9.85 17.94
N ALA A 178 -4.85 -10.22 16.66
CA ALA A 178 -3.68 -10.02 15.82
C ALA A 178 -3.32 -8.53 15.71
N VAL A 179 -4.30 -7.67 15.47
CA VAL A 179 -4.09 -6.21 15.44
C VAL A 179 -3.57 -5.70 16.79
N ARG A 180 -4.15 -6.14 17.92
CA ARG A 180 -3.68 -5.75 19.26
C ARG A 180 -2.25 -6.21 19.53
N VAL A 181 -1.87 -7.40 19.07
CA VAL A 181 -0.50 -7.90 19.21
C VAL A 181 0.48 -7.03 18.44
N VAL A 182 0.17 -6.68 17.19
CA VAL A 182 1.01 -5.80 16.37
C VAL A 182 1.12 -4.42 17.02
N GLN A 183 0.00 -3.80 17.42
CA GLN A 183 0.00 -2.49 18.06
C GLN A 183 0.83 -2.48 19.34
N ARG A 184 0.65 -3.45 20.23
CA ARG A 184 1.45 -3.57 21.46
C ARG A 184 2.94 -3.71 21.16
N TYR A 185 3.27 -4.45 20.12
CA TYR A 185 4.64 -4.62 19.69
C TYR A 185 5.24 -3.29 19.18
N LEU A 186 4.50 -2.55 18.36
CA LEU A 186 4.90 -1.24 17.86
C LEU A 186 5.01 -0.22 19.00
N ASP A 187 4.08 -0.21 19.96
CA ASP A 187 4.13 0.64 21.16
C ASP A 187 5.41 0.40 21.99
N GLY A 188 5.89 -0.84 22.02
CA GLY A 188 7.15 -1.18 22.70
C GLY A 188 8.38 -0.61 22.00
N ILE A 189 8.35 -0.47 20.68
CA ILE A 189 9.44 0.09 19.89
C ILE A 189 9.29 1.61 19.72
N GLU A 190 8.09 2.07 19.43
CA GLU A 190 7.74 3.46 19.11
C GLU A 190 6.52 3.89 19.95
N PRO A 191 6.74 4.25 21.23
CA PRO A 191 5.62 4.61 22.11
C PRO A 191 4.87 5.82 21.57
N ILE A 192 3.56 5.68 21.43
CA ILE A 192 2.66 6.78 21.07
C ILE A 192 2.79 7.87 22.14
N ARG A 193 3.29 9.03 21.77
CA ARG A 193 3.31 10.22 22.64
C ARG A 193 1.86 10.72 22.77
N ARG A 194 1.10 10.15 23.71
CA ARG A 194 -0.19 10.72 24.08
C ARG A 194 0.04 12.19 24.42
N ALA A 195 -0.67 13.09 23.72
CA ALA A 195 -0.67 14.50 24.08
C ALA A 195 -1.02 14.60 25.58
N VAL A 196 -0.08 15.04 26.37
CA VAL A 196 -0.30 15.32 27.79
C VAL A 196 -1.37 16.39 27.81
N LYS A 197 -2.63 16.01 28.15
CA LYS A 197 -3.68 16.97 28.46
C LYS A 197 -3.11 17.81 29.59
N SER A 198 -2.70 19.03 29.23
CA SER A 198 -2.29 20.05 30.20
C SER A 198 -3.39 20.14 31.24
N ALA A 199 -3.16 19.56 32.39
CA ALA A 199 -3.96 19.82 33.57
C ALA A 199 -3.71 21.28 33.94
N LYS A 200 -4.50 22.19 33.39
CA LYS A 200 -4.69 23.52 33.98
C LYS A 200 -5.30 23.31 35.35
N LYS A 201 -4.41 23.10 36.32
CA LYS A 201 -4.77 23.17 37.74
C LYS A 201 -5.19 24.61 38.00
N LYS A 202 -6.48 24.80 38.22
CA LYS A 202 -7.01 26.01 38.85
C LYS A 202 -6.27 26.20 40.16
N VAL A 203 -5.47 27.24 40.22
CA VAL A 203 -5.10 27.88 41.48
C VAL A 203 -5.91 29.16 41.47
N SER A 204 -7.04 29.14 42.13
CA SER A 204 -7.75 30.29 42.68
C SER A 204 -7.71 30.11 44.19
N ALA A 205 -7.00 30.95 44.84
CA ALA A 205 -7.25 31.39 46.20
C ALA A 205 -7.26 32.89 46.23
#